data_08d84eb2ec3355cd93baa891d0dbcfd9
#
_entry.id   08d84eb2ec3355cd93baa891d0dbcfd9
#
_cell.length_a   1.000
_cell.length_b   1.000
_cell.length_c   1.000
_cell.angle_alpha   90.00
_cell.angle_beta   90.00
_cell.angle_gamma   90.00
#
_symmetry.space_group_name_H-M   'P 1'
#
loop_
_entity.id
_entity.type
_entity.pdbx_description
1 polymer ?
#
loop_
_entity_poly.entity_id
_entity_poly.type
_entity_poly.pdbx_seq_one_letter_code
_entity_poly.pdbx_strand_id
1 'polypeptide(L)'
;MFTLISSPLGSVERLIIQKQNGAELEILTGWGAGLNAWRIPTEKSTLNLLYGYQTEESFWKIQNDTSAGVRLAPWAGRTNNAIWNWKGETFKLDNNVSWAKHALHGLVHQKKWLLKSFTSNNEKAILTLAYDWTGNHDGFPFPFHAETIFTFTGHSFSVKTKTTNTGSKEMPYSEGFHPYFSLGEKIDNLTLKIPVSEKVLVDSTDIPTGMRETETRFNDSLLGDTFINDCFAIQNLVEKSETILKSSSATLSVWQNSNAKEYRFIQIYTAPDRESIAIEPMTHEPDVLNHHRELTVLQPGETLELEWGASVAIHQ
;
A
#
# COMPACT_ATOMS: atom_id res chain seq x y z
N MET A 1 -25.61 3.69 9.38
CA MET A 1 -25.78 2.39 8.68
C MET A 1 -24.83 2.38 7.47
N PHE A 2 -24.29 1.21 7.10
CA PHE A 2 -23.44 1.05 5.91
C PHE A 2 -24.05 0.02 4.96
N THR A 3 -23.83 0.22 3.66
CA THR A 3 -24.23 -0.69 2.59
C THR A 3 -23.00 -1.08 1.75
N LEU A 4 -23.04 -2.28 1.17
CA LEU A 4 -22.04 -2.73 0.20
C LEU A 4 -22.69 -2.74 -1.19
N ILE A 5 -22.07 -2.02 -2.11
CA ILE A 5 -22.57 -1.85 -3.50
C ILE A 5 -21.56 -2.48 -4.45
N SER A 6 -22.03 -3.35 -5.35
CA SER A 6 -21.23 -3.82 -6.47
C SER A 6 -21.47 -2.87 -7.67
N SER A 7 -20.42 -2.15 -8.06
CA SER A 7 -20.47 -1.17 -9.15
C SER A 7 -19.16 -1.21 -9.93
N PRO A 8 -19.02 -2.06 -10.94
CA PRO A 8 -17.76 -2.22 -11.66
C PRO A 8 -17.29 -0.92 -12.32
N LEU A 9 -16.00 -0.75 -12.43
CA LEU A 9 -15.35 0.30 -13.20
C LEU A 9 -15.07 -0.25 -14.61
N GLY A 10 -16.10 -0.20 -15.47
CA GLY A 10 -16.06 -0.91 -16.75
C GLY A 10 -15.94 -2.42 -16.54
N SER A 11 -14.87 -3.04 -17.07
CA SER A 11 -14.57 -4.47 -16.90
C SER A 11 -13.91 -4.83 -15.57
N VAL A 12 -13.49 -3.84 -14.76
CA VAL A 12 -12.79 -4.07 -13.48
C VAL A 12 -13.81 -4.17 -12.35
N GLU A 13 -13.88 -5.32 -11.70
CA GLU A 13 -14.78 -5.50 -10.56
C GLU A 13 -14.42 -4.57 -9.40
N ARG A 14 -15.44 -3.92 -8.84
CA ARG A 14 -15.32 -2.94 -7.77
C ARG A 14 -16.45 -3.11 -6.75
N LEU A 15 -16.10 -2.98 -5.49
CA LEU A 15 -17.03 -2.86 -4.37
C LEU A 15 -16.91 -1.46 -3.75
N ILE A 16 -18.04 -0.91 -3.32
CA ILE A 16 -18.13 0.38 -2.63
C ILE A 16 -18.81 0.15 -1.29
N ILE A 17 -18.11 0.49 -0.21
CA ILE A 17 -18.69 0.58 1.13
C ILE A 17 -19.21 2.00 1.28
N GLN A 18 -20.54 2.17 1.34
CA GLN A 18 -21.18 3.48 1.46
C GLN A 18 -21.83 3.64 2.84
N LYS A 19 -21.52 4.73 3.52
CA LYS A 19 -22.17 5.16 4.77
C LYS A 19 -23.39 6.02 4.45
N GLN A 20 -24.42 5.95 5.26
CA GLN A 20 -25.67 6.70 5.08
C GLN A 20 -25.48 8.23 4.93
N ASN A 21 -24.44 8.80 5.49
CA ASN A 21 -24.09 10.22 5.33
C ASN A 21 -23.37 10.54 4.01
N GLY A 22 -23.21 9.59 3.10
CA GLY A 22 -22.56 9.75 1.81
C GLY A 22 -21.05 9.52 1.78
N ALA A 23 -20.41 9.18 2.92
CA ALA A 23 -19.00 8.79 2.89
C ALA A 23 -18.83 7.41 2.24
N GLU A 24 -17.76 7.24 1.43
CA GLU A 24 -17.53 6.04 0.62
C GLU A 24 -16.08 5.57 0.69
N LEU A 25 -15.90 4.25 0.64
CA LEU A 25 -14.61 3.61 0.38
C LEU A 25 -14.75 2.64 -0.79
N GLU A 26 -14.00 2.87 -1.86
CA GLU A 26 -14.00 2.01 -3.06
C GLU A 26 -12.82 1.06 -3.07
N ILE A 27 -13.09 -0.22 -3.36
CA ILE A 27 -12.09 -1.28 -3.46
C ILE A 27 -12.22 -1.98 -4.81
N LEU A 28 -11.13 -2.07 -5.58
CA LEU A 28 -11.05 -2.80 -6.84
C LEU A 28 -10.78 -4.28 -6.55
N THR A 29 -11.85 -5.07 -6.44
CA THR A 29 -11.71 -6.52 -6.21
C THR A 29 -11.16 -7.25 -7.42
N GLY A 30 -11.38 -6.73 -8.62
CA GLY A 30 -10.81 -7.24 -9.87
C GLY A 30 -9.31 -6.94 -10.02
N TRP A 31 -8.71 -6.13 -9.13
CA TRP A 31 -7.32 -5.68 -9.25
C TRP A 31 -6.68 -5.49 -7.87
N GLY A 32 -6.08 -6.57 -7.35
CA GLY A 32 -5.22 -6.55 -6.17
C GLY A 32 -5.89 -6.17 -4.85
N ALA A 33 -7.22 -6.21 -4.74
CA ALA A 33 -7.95 -5.62 -3.62
C ALA A 33 -7.59 -4.13 -3.38
N GLY A 34 -7.33 -3.39 -4.48
CA GLY A 34 -6.78 -2.03 -4.43
C GLY A 34 -7.76 -1.00 -3.89
N LEU A 35 -7.28 -0.12 -3.01
CA LEU A 35 -8.00 1.07 -2.57
C LEU A 35 -8.08 2.08 -3.73
N ASN A 36 -9.29 2.43 -4.19
CA ASN A 36 -9.46 3.30 -5.35
C ASN A 36 -9.93 4.71 -5.01
N ALA A 37 -10.85 4.84 -4.08
CA ALA A 37 -11.35 6.14 -3.64
C ALA A 37 -11.78 6.10 -2.18
N TRP A 38 -11.61 7.22 -1.50
CA TRP A 38 -12.15 7.47 -0.17
C TRP A 38 -12.79 8.85 -0.18
N ARG A 39 -14.12 8.88 -0.28
CA ARG A 39 -14.90 10.11 -0.43
C ARG A 39 -15.55 10.49 0.89
N ILE A 40 -15.42 11.74 1.26
CA ILE A 40 -16.06 12.32 2.45
C ILE A 40 -16.87 13.54 2.03
N PRO A 41 -18.17 13.56 2.32
CA PRO A 41 -18.98 14.77 2.17
C PRO A 41 -18.47 15.87 3.10
N THR A 42 -18.31 17.06 2.54
CA THR A 42 -18.05 18.31 3.28
C THR A 42 -19.25 19.25 3.11
N GLU A 43 -19.28 20.37 3.82
CA GLU A 43 -20.37 21.38 3.65
C GLU A 43 -20.46 21.93 2.21
N LYS A 44 -19.35 22.00 1.48
CA LYS A 44 -19.28 22.63 0.16
C LYS A 44 -19.21 21.64 -1.00
N SER A 45 -18.70 20.42 -0.75
CA SER A 45 -18.41 19.47 -1.82
C SER A 45 -18.18 18.06 -1.25
N THR A 46 -17.73 17.15 -2.08
CA THR A 46 -17.19 15.86 -1.68
C THR A 46 -15.67 15.87 -1.88
N LEU A 47 -14.92 15.64 -0.82
CA LEU A 47 -13.46 15.49 -0.87
C LEU A 47 -13.11 14.03 -1.12
N ASN A 48 -12.34 13.75 -2.18
CA ASN A 48 -11.78 12.43 -2.42
C ASN A 48 -10.32 12.40 -1.95
N LEU A 49 -10.05 11.60 -0.93
CA LEU A 49 -8.77 11.50 -0.23
C LEU A 49 -7.81 10.47 -0.85
N LEU A 50 -8.31 9.61 -1.76
CA LEU A 50 -7.47 8.66 -2.50
C LEU A 50 -7.53 9.00 -3.99
N TYR A 51 -6.34 9.18 -4.57
CA TYR A 51 -6.19 9.45 -6.00
C TYR A 51 -6.05 8.11 -6.76
N GLY A 52 -7.18 7.55 -7.13
CA GLY A 52 -7.27 6.31 -7.89
C GLY A 52 -7.86 6.52 -9.29
N TYR A 53 -8.25 5.43 -9.91
CA TYR A 53 -8.76 5.41 -11.27
C TYR A 53 -10.20 5.89 -11.33
N GLN A 54 -10.49 6.86 -12.21
CA GLN A 54 -11.83 7.45 -12.34
C GLN A 54 -12.70 6.75 -13.41
N THR A 55 -12.06 6.21 -14.45
CA THR A 55 -12.70 5.54 -15.58
C THR A 55 -11.93 4.28 -15.95
N GLU A 56 -12.59 3.36 -16.65
CA GLU A 56 -11.92 2.17 -17.20
C GLU A 56 -10.77 2.54 -18.15
N GLU A 57 -10.95 3.58 -18.97
CA GLU A 57 -9.91 4.07 -19.87
C GLU A 57 -8.67 4.55 -19.07
N SER A 58 -8.88 5.37 -18.04
CA SER A 58 -7.78 5.83 -17.18
C SER A 58 -7.11 4.67 -16.46
N PHE A 59 -7.88 3.67 -16.02
CA PHE A 59 -7.36 2.46 -15.41
C PHE A 59 -6.40 1.73 -16.34
N TRP A 60 -6.84 1.33 -17.53
CA TRP A 60 -6.00 0.57 -18.48
C TRP A 60 -4.80 1.34 -19.00
N LYS A 61 -4.87 2.67 -19.00
CA LYS A 61 -3.78 3.55 -19.44
C LYS A 61 -2.60 3.59 -18.47
N ILE A 62 -2.87 3.62 -17.16
CA ILE A 62 -1.82 3.94 -16.18
C ILE A 62 -1.63 2.90 -15.05
N GLN A 63 -2.45 1.84 -14.98
CA GLN A 63 -2.40 0.90 -13.86
C GLN A 63 -1.05 0.19 -13.70
N ASN A 64 -0.35 -0.10 -14.78
CA ASN A 64 0.98 -0.71 -14.76
C ASN A 64 2.08 0.24 -14.29
N ASP A 65 1.89 1.55 -14.47
CA ASP A 65 2.88 2.56 -14.13
C ASP A 65 2.68 3.10 -12.71
N THR A 66 1.46 3.04 -12.19
CA THR A 66 1.12 3.64 -10.89
C THR A 66 0.95 2.63 -9.77
N SER A 67 0.48 1.42 -10.06
CA SER A 67 0.11 0.41 -9.04
C SER A 67 -0.78 0.99 -7.92
N ALA A 68 -1.65 1.97 -8.27
CA ALA A 68 -2.35 2.77 -7.29
C ALA A 68 -3.26 1.94 -6.39
N GLY A 69 -3.08 2.10 -5.08
CA GLY A 69 -3.91 1.53 -4.02
C GLY A 69 -3.74 0.04 -3.75
N VAL A 70 -2.97 -0.71 -4.57
CA VAL A 70 -2.91 -2.17 -4.48
C VAL A 70 -2.02 -2.68 -3.35
N ARG A 71 -2.27 -3.93 -2.93
CA ARG A 71 -1.39 -4.68 -2.04
C ARG A 71 -0.18 -5.20 -2.80
N LEU A 72 1.00 -4.94 -2.28
CA LEU A 72 2.28 -5.32 -2.83
C LEU A 72 2.78 -6.57 -2.08
N ALA A 73 2.57 -7.74 -2.63
CA ALA A 73 2.96 -9.02 -2.01
C ALA A 73 3.25 -10.08 -3.09
N PRO A 74 4.16 -11.03 -2.85
CA PRO A 74 4.91 -11.34 -1.64
C PRO A 74 6.23 -10.54 -1.48
N TRP A 75 6.40 -9.43 -2.18
CA TRP A 75 7.43 -8.41 -1.93
C TRP A 75 6.91 -7.02 -2.32
N ALA A 76 7.35 -5.99 -1.60
CA ALA A 76 7.12 -4.59 -1.94
C ALA A 76 8.35 -4.00 -2.63
N GLY A 77 8.12 -3.02 -3.49
CA GLY A 77 9.18 -2.36 -4.24
C GLY A 77 9.84 -3.26 -5.29
N ARG A 78 11.13 -3.03 -5.54
CA ARG A 78 11.91 -3.68 -6.59
C ARG A 78 12.55 -4.99 -6.11
N THR A 79 12.68 -5.96 -7.02
CA THR A 79 13.61 -7.09 -6.93
C THR A 79 14.64 -6.97 -8.05
N ASN A 80 15.90 -6.83 -7.72
CA ASN A 80 16.98 -6.47 -8.62
C ASN A 80 17.11 -7.44 -9.80
N ASN A 81 17.11 -6.90 -11.04
CA ASN A 81 17.18 -7.65 -12.30
C ASN A 81 16.13 -8.78 -12.43
N ALA A 82 15.05 -8.72 -11.65
CA ALA A 82 14.01 -9.76 -11.57
C ALA A 82 14.57 -11.16 -11.21
N ILE A 83 15.69 -11.21 -10.49
CA ILE A 83 16.36 -12.44 -10.03
C ILE A 83 16.56 -12.34 -8.52
N TRP A 84 16.34 -13.44 -7.83
CA TRP A 84 16.62 -13.56 -6.40
C TRP A 84 17.05 -14.97 -6.03
N ASN A 85 17.68 -15.10 -4.85
CA ASN A 85 18.25 -16.36 -4.39
C ASN A 85 17.69 -16.74 -3.02
N TRP A 86 17.34 -18.00 -2.85
CA TRP A 86 16.87 -18.54 -1.59
C TRP A 86 17.40 -19.95 -1.37
N LYS A 87 18.12 -20.16 -0.26
CA LYS A 87 18.65 -21.48 0.14
C LYS A 87 19.43 -22.22 -0.96
N GLY A 88 20.20 -21.48 -1.74
CA GLY A 88 21.02 -22.04 -2.82
C GLY A 88 20.29 -22.25 -4.15
N GLU A 89 19.00 -21.98 -4.20
CA GLU A 89 18.22 -21.98 -5.45
C GLU A 89 18.10 -20.54 -5.99
N THR A 90 18.14 -20.39 -7.32
CA THR A 90 17.94 -19.11 -8.01
C THR A 90 16.58 -19.08 -8.67
N PHE A 91 15.83 -18.00 -8.42
CA PHE A 91 14.50 -17.79 -8.94
C PHE A 91 14.48 -16.58 -9.87
N LYS A 92 13.75 -16.70 -10.98
CA LYS A 92 13.58 -15.65 -11.97
C LYS A 92 12.12 -15.21 -12.02
N LEU A 93 11.89 -13.95 -11.70
CA LEU A 93 10.59 -13.29 -11.80
C LEU A 93 10.39 -12.71 -13.20
N ASP A 94 9.14 -12.41 -13.55
CA ASP A 94 8.86 -11.64 -14.75
C ASP A 94 9.18 -10.16 -14.51
N ASN A 95 9.78 -9.54 -15.52
CA ASN A 95 9.84 -8.09 -15.57
C ASN A 95 8.43 -7.57 -15.94
N ASN A 96 7.75 -6.98 -14.99
CA ASN A 96 6.36 -6.55 -15.13
C ASN A 96 6.19 -5.07 -15.46
N VAL A 97 7.31 -4.34 -15.69
CA VAL A 97 7.32 -2.94 -16.11
C VAL A 97 8.30 -2.73 -17.26
N SER A 98 7.94 -1.88 -18.23
CA SER A 98 8.75 -1.66 -19.42
C SER A 98 9.94 -0.70 -19.19
N TRP A 99 9.88 0.12 -18.16
CA TRP A 99 10.84 1.19 -17.87
C TRP A 99 11.98 0.78 -16.91
N ALA A 100 11.91 -0.39 -16.30
CA ALA A 100 12.96 -0.90 -15.41
C ALA A 100 13.30 -2.37 -15.73
N LYS A 101 14.50 -2.83 -15.32
CA LYS A 101 14.92 -4.22 -15.42
C LYS A 101 14.51 -5.09 -14.25
N HIS A 102 13.82 -4.49 -13.27
CA HIS A 102 13.46 -5.11 -12.00
C HIS A 102 12.06 -5.72 -12.08
N ALA A 103 11.79 -6.73 -11.25
CA ALA A 103 10.42 -7.10 -10.94
C ALA A 103 9.89 -6.18 -9.83
N LEU A 104 8.66 -5.67 -9.98
CA LEU A 104 8.05 -4.72 -9.05
C LEU A 104 6.80 -5.30 -8.37
N HIS A 105 6.65 -4.98 -7.08
CA HIS A 105 5.38 -4.98 -6.36
C HIS A 105 4.67 -6.34 -6.20
N GLY A 106 5.43 -7.43 -6.29
CA GLY A 106 4.89 -8.76 -6.03
C GLY A 106 4.02 -9.32 -7.17
N LEU A 107 3.13 -10.23 -6.80
CA LEU A 107 2.37 -11.04 -7.75
C LEU A 107 0.85 -10.93 -7.59
N VAL A 108 0.37 -10.34 -6.47
CA VAL A 108 -1.07 -10.35 -6.15
C VAL A 108 -1.79 -9.07 -6.58
N HIS A 109 -1.05 -8.02 -6.96
CA HIS A 109 -1.60 -6.71 -7.30
C HIS A 109 -2.47 -6.71 -8.58
N GLN A 110 -2.23 -7.64 -9.52
CA GLN A 110 -3.01 -7.79 -10.76
C GLN A 110 -4.02 -8.94 -10.69
N LYS A 111 -4.32 -9.45 -9.49
CA LYS A 111 -5.20 -10.60 -9.33
C LYS A 111 -6.58 -10.19 -8.86
N LYS A 112 -7.58 -11.00 -9.24
CA LYS A 112 -8.93 -10.87 -8.74
C LYS A 112 -8.99 -11.49 -7.33
N TRP A 113 -9.53 -10.70 -6.38
CA TRP A 113 -9.77 -11.11 -5.01
C TRP A 113 -11.26 -11.41 -4.81
N LEU A 114 -11.57 -12.42 -4.05
CA LEU A 114 -12.93 -12.88 -3.82
C LEU A 114 -13.51 -12.30 -2.54
N LEU A 115 -14.77 -11.87 -2.59
CA LEU A 115 -15.52 -11.48 -1.41
C LEU A 115 -15.72 -12.67 -0.48
N LYS A 116 -15.15 -12.62 0.72
CA LYS A 116 -15.32 -13.62 1.77
C LYS A 116 -16.47 -13.27 2.72
N SER A 117 -16.52 -12.02 3.19
CA SER A 117 -17.58 -11.55 4.07
C SER A 117 -17.73 -10.03 4.05
N PHE A 118 -18.93 -9.59 4.40
CA PHE A 118 -19.24 -8.19 4.72
C PHE A 118 -20.13 -8.13 5.94
N THR A 119 -19.78 -7.32 6.92
CA THR A 119 -20.57 -7.05 8.12
C THR A 119 -20.55 -5.56 8.42
N SER A 120 -21.62 -5.04 9.01
CA SER A 120 -21.66 -3.64 9.44
C SER A 120 -22.57 -3.43 10.66
N ASN A 121 -22.29 -2.36 11.40
CA ASN A 121 -23.15 -1.78 12.43
C ASN A 121 -23.27 -0.26 12.20
N ASN A 122 -23.73 0.51 13.20
CA ASN A 122 -23.87 1.97 13.04
C ASN A 122 -22.53 2.72 13.01
N GLU A 123 -21.45 2.13 13.51
CA GLU A 123 -20.15 2.76 13.69
C GLU A 123 -19.18 2.44 12.54
N LYS A 124 -19.17 1.17 12.12
CA LYS A 124 -18.22 0.67 11.13
C LYS A 124 -18.79 -0.41 10.22
N ALA A 125 -18.16 -0.56 9.06
CA ALA A 125 -18.30 -1.69 8.16
C ALA A 125 -16.98 -2.46 8.08
N ILE A 126 -17.04 -3.77 7.91
CA ILE A 126 -15.90 -4.67 7.74
C ILE A 126 -16.12 -5.48 6.47
N LEU A 127 -15.20 -5.36 5.53
CA LEU A 127 -15.16 -6.13 4.29
C LEU A 127 -13.92 -7.01 4.29
N THR A 128 -14.10 -8.32 4.08
CA THR A 128 -13.00 -9.27 3.95
C THR A 128 -12.93 -9.80 2.53
N LEU A 129 -11.80 -9.63 1.89
CA LEU A 129 -11.44 -10.22 0.60
C LEU A 129 -10.37 -11.28 0.80
N ALA A 130 -10.38 -12.32 -0.04
CA ALA A 130 -9.40 -13.40 0.02
C ALA A 130 -8.85 -13.76 -1.37
N TYR A 131 -7.62 -14.24 -1.38
CA TYR A 131 -6.92 -14.72 -2.57
C TYR A 131 -6.00 -15.90 -2.21
N ASP A 132 -6.00 -16.93 -3.06
CA ASP A 132 -5.11 -18.07 -2.94
C ASP A 132 -4.05 -18.02 -4.04
N TRP A 133 -2.80 -17.87 -3.64
CA TRP A 133 -1.65 -18.05 -4.50
C TRP A 133 -1.22 -19.51 -4.47
N THR A 134 -1.26 -20.18 -5.61
CA THR A 134 -1.03 -21.64 -5.70
C THR A 134 0.44 -22.02 -5.84
N GLY A 135 1.36 -21.04 -5.94
CA GLY A 135 2.77 -21.32 -6.18
C GLY A 135 3.09 -21.73 -7.64
N ASN A 136 2.20 -21.42 -8.58
CA ASN A 136 2.30 -21.83 -9.98
C ASN A 136 3.19 -20.90 -10.85
N HIS A 137 4.16 -20.24 -10.21
CA HIS A 137 5.13 -19.38 -10.89
C HIS A 137 6.54 -19.78 -10.45
N ASP A 138 7.39 -20.16 -11.42
CA ASP A 138 8.74 -20.64 -11.14
C ASP A 138 9.59 -19.61 -10.38
N GLY A 139 9.33 -18.33 -10.58
CA GLY A 139 9.99 -17.24 -9.84
C GLY A 139 9.55 -17.07 -8.39
N PHE A 140 8.42 -17.64 -7.98
CA PHE A 140 7.94 -17.66 -6.59
C PHE A 140 7.04 -18.89 -6.32
N PRO A 141 7.62 -20.09 -6.19
CA PRO A 141 6.89 -21.35 -6.07
C PRO A 141 6.46 -21.66 -4.61
N PHE A 142 6.04 -20.65 -3.88
CA PHE A 142 5.61 -20.77 -2.47
C PHE A 142 4.12 -20.45 -2.38
N PRO A 143 3.24 -21.45 -2.21
CA PRO A 143 1.81 -21.21 -2.12
C PRO A 143 1.43 -20.55 -0.78
N PHE A 144 0.46 -19.62 -0.82
CA PHE A 144 -0.06 -18.95 0.36
C PHE A 144 -1.54 -18.58 0.20
N HIS A 145 -2.23 -18.51 1.33
CA HIS A 145 -3.55 -17.90 1.44
C HIS A 145 -3.41 -16.47 1.96
N ALA A 146 -4.09 -15.52 1.34
CA ALA A 146 -4.07 -14.12 1.74
C ALA A 146 -5.49 -13.59 1.98
N GLU A 147 -5.69 -12.88 3.10
CA GLU A 147 -6.87 -12.08 3.37
C GLU A 147 -6.50 -10.60 3.47
N THR A 148 -7.38 -9.74 2.96
CA THR A 148 -7.31 -8.29 3.18
C THR A 148 -8.64 -7.85 3.77
N ILE A 149 -8.60 -7.27 4.97
CA ILE A 149 -9.76 -6.92 5.78
C ILE A 149 -9.79 -5.39 5.89
N PHE A 150 -10.78 -4.78 5.28
CA PHE A 150 -11.01 -3.35 5.34
C PHE A 150 -12.02 -3.04 6.43
N THR A 151 -11.66 -2.16 7.36
CA THR A 151 -12.60 -1.57 8.33
C THR A 151 -12.81 -0.11 7.98
N PHE A 152 -14.06 0.31 7.80
CA PHE A 152 -14.41 1.67 7.39
C PHE A 152 -15.41 2.32 8.34
N THR A 153 -15.12 3.56 8.78
CA THR A 153 -16.00 4.34 9.67
C THR A 153 -16.61 5.57 9.00
N GLY A 154 -16.14 5.93 7.82
CA GLY A 154 -16.42 7.17 7.10
C GLY A 154 -15.21 8.11 7.12
N HIS A 155 -14.78 8.58 8.29
CA HIS A 155 -13.62 9.46 8.44
C HIS A 155 -12.30 8.72 8.69
N SER A 156 -12.32 7.40 8.70
CA SER A 156 -11.13 6.55 8.78
C SER A 156 -11.37 5.21 8.12
N PHE A 157 -10.27 4.58 7.71
CA PHE A 157 -10.23 3.16 7.38
C PHE A 157 -8.99 2.50 7.97
N SER A 158 -9.07 1.20 8.21
CA SER A 158 -7.87 0.36 8.40
C SER A 158 -7.88 -0.81 7.42
N VAL A 159 -6.68 -1.29 7.13
CA VAL A 159 -6.42 -2.45 6.30
C VAL A 159 -5.62 -3.43 7.13
N LYS A 160 -6.26 -4.51 7.55
CA LYS A 160 -5.59 -5.64 8.21
C LYS A 160 -5.36 -6.73 7.18
N THR A 161 -4.14 -7.23 7.11
CA THR A 161 -3.76 -8.35 6.25
C THR A 161 -3.51 -9.60 7.07
N LYS A 162 -3.80 -10.74 6.46
CA LYS A 162 -3.40 -12.06 6.96
C LYS A 162 -2.79 -12.82 5.81
N THR A 163 -1.60 -13.37 6.01
CA THR A 163 -0.95 -14.23 5.01
C THR A 163 -0.51 -15.51 5.67
N THR A 164 -1.03 -16.64 5.21
CA THR A 164 -0.71 -17.97 5.71
C THR A 164 0.11 -18.72 4.67
N ASN A 165 1.29 -19.21 5.04
CA ASN A 165 2.05 -20.13 4.20
C ASN A 165 1.30 -21.47 4.13
N THR A 166 0.72 -21.79 2.97
CA THR A 166 -0.02 -23.05 2.73
C THR A 166 0.86 -24.14 2.11
N GLY A 167 2.13 -23.84 1.86
CA GLY A 167 3.11 -24.76 1.32
C GLY A 167 3.75 -25.67 2.36
N SER A 168 4.62 -26.55 1.87
CA SER A 168 5.40 -27.48 2.70
C SER A 168 6.82 -27.00 3.00
N LYS A 169 7.24 -25.87 2.41
CA LYS A 169 8.55 -25.23 2.62
C LYS A 169 8.36 -23.90 3.32
N GLU A 170 9.37 -23.43 4.03
CA GLU A 170 9.40 -22.06 4.54
C GLU A 170 9.39 -21.04 3.38
N MET A 171 8.68 -19.96 3.56
CA MET A 171 8.39 -18.96 2.54
C MET A 171 8.96 -17.60 2.95
N PRO A 172 9.91 -17.00 2.19
CA PRO A 172 10.28 -15.61 2.37
C PRO A 172 9.12 -14.69 1.98
N TYR A 173 8.88 -13.66 2.78
CA TYR A 173 7.71 -12.80 2.58
C TYR A 173 7.97 -11.35 2.96
N SER A 174 7.47 -10.46 2.14
CA SER A 174 7.38 -9.03 2.40
C SER A 174 6.10 -8.48 1.80
N GLU A 175 5.56 -7.41 2.38
CA GLU A 175 4.42 -6.73 1.78
C GLU A 175 4.45 -5.22 2.01
N GLY A 176 3.61 -4.54 1.25
CA GLY A 176 3.30 -3.13 1.36
C GLY A 176 1.99 -2.78 0.68
N PHE A 177 1.66 -1.50 0.67
CA PHE A 177 0.53 -0.94 -0.07
C PHE A 177 0.97 0.35 -0.76
N HIS A 178 0.33 0.67 -1.90
CA HIS A 178 0.69 1.84 -2.71
C HIS A 178 -0.44 2.88 -2.83
N PRO A 179 -1.04 3.34 -1.72
CA PRO A 179 -2.08 4.36 -1.77
C PRO A 179 -1.51 5.73 -2.15
N TYR A 180 -2.17 6.42 -3.07
CA TYR A 180 -1.93 7.82 -3.36
C TYR A 180 -2.96 8.68 -2.66
N PHE A 181 -2.51 9.64 -1.86
CA PHE A 181 -3.38 10.55 -1.12
C PHE A 181 -3.43 11.93 -1.73
N SER A 182 -4.60 12.56 -1.65
CA SER A 182 -4.86 13.94 -2.08
C SER A 182 -5.73 14.64 -1.04
N LEU A 183 -5.49 15.93 -0.83
CA LEU A 183 -6.33 16.78 0.01
C LEU A 183 -7.13 17.81 -0.81
N GLY A 184 -7.30 17.53 -2.13
CA GLY A 184 -8.09 18.37 -3.03
C GLY A 184 -7.35 19.59 -3.56
N GLU A 185 -6.04 19.69 -3.34
CA GLU A 185 -5.16 20.73 -3.85
C GLU A 185 -3.80 20.15 -4.24
N LYS A 186 -2.97 20.93 -4.93
CA LYS A 186 -1.60 20.52 -5.27
C LYS A 186 -0.79 20.20 -4.02
N ILE A 187 -0.01 19.13 -4.08
CA ILE A 187 0.82 18.70 -2.95
C ILE A 187 1.89 19.76 -2.59
N ASP A 188 2.22 20.64 -3.50
CA ASP A 188 3.14 21.77 -3.27
C ASP A 188 2.70 22.66 -2.10
N ASN A 189 1.39 22.77 -1.87
CA ASN A 189 0.79 23.56 -0.79
C ASN A 189 0.67 22.81 0.53
N LEU A 190 0.99 21.51 0.55
CA LEU A 190 0.82 20.66 1.71
C LEU A 190 2.08 20.62 2.57
N THR A 191 1.90 20.42 3.87
CA THR A 191 3.01 20.09 4.76
C THR A 191 3.04 18.60 5.02
N LEU A 192 4.25 18.04 5.10
CA LEU A 192 4.52 16.64 5.39
C LEU A 192 5.30 16.50 6.69
N LYS A 193 4.86 15.56 7.53
CA LYS A 193 5.59 15.05 8.68
C LYS A 193 5.67 13.53 8.59
N ILE A 194 6.89 12.99 8.68
CA ILE A 194 7.10 11.54 8.81
C ILE A 194 7.61 11.20 10.21
N PRO A 195 7.48 9.94 10.67
CA PRO A 195 8.15 9.48 11.90
C PRO A 195 9.67 9.71 11.82
N VAL A 196 10.33 9.78 12.96
CA VAL A 196 11.81 9.80 13.01
C VAL A 196 12.35 8.60 12.24
N SER A 197 13.10 8.86 11.19
CA SER A 197 13.49 7.87 10.21
C SER A 197 14.89 8.10 9.67
N GLU A 198 15.45 7.05 9.06
CA GLU A 198 16.62 7.14 8.19
C GLU A 198 16.19 6.87 6.74
N LYS A 199 16.64 7.72 5.84
CA LYS A 199 16.49 7.51 4.40
C LYS A 199 17.38 6.36 3.96
N VAL A 200 16.82 5.40 3.24
CA VAL A 200 17.55 4.29 2.60
C VAL A 200 18.24 4.84 1.36
N LEU A 201 19.57 4.73 1.30
CA LEU A 201 20.34 5.18 0.14
C LEU A 201 20.30 4.11 -0.96
N VAL A 202 20.03 4.56 -2.17
CA VAL A 202 19.91 3.70 -3.36
C VAL A 202 20.97 4.01 -4.39
N ASP A 203 21.26 3.06 -5.28
CA ASP A 203 22.10 3.27 -6.44
C ASP A 203 21.33 3.95 -7.60
N SER A 204 21.99 4.10 -8.76
CA SER A 204 21.40 4.73 -9.95
C SER A 204 20.23 3.95 -10.57
N THR A 205 19.91 2.77 -10.06
CA THR A 205 18.79 1.92 -10.49
C THR A 205 17.72 1.76 -9.41
N ASP A 206 17.77 2.61 -8.35
CA ASP A 206 16.89 2.60 -7.20
C ASP A 206 16.95 1.30 -6.36
N ILE A 207 18.10 0.64 -6.33
CA ILE A 207 18.35 -0.53 -5.48
C ILE A 207 19.11 -0.10 -4.21
N PRO A 208 18.66 -0.52 -3.02
CA PRO A 208 19.30 -0.18 -1.76
C PRO A 208 20.77 -0.59 -1.69
N THR A 209 21.65 0.38 -1.34
CA THR A 209 23.09 0.15 -1.17
C THR A 209 23.46 -0.49 0.16
N GLY A 210 22.51 -0.59 1.09
CA GLY A 210 22.73 -1.00 2.49
C GLY A 210 23.13 0.15 3.40
N MET A 211 23.31 1.35 2.88
CA MET A 211 23.60 2.56 3.66
C MET A 211 22.31 3.35 3.93
N ARG A 212 22.32 4.12 5.02
CA ARG A 212 21.22 4.98 5.44
C ARG A 212 21.75 6.32 5.92
N GLU A 213 20.92 7.36 5.86
CA GLU A 213 21.21 8.68 6.40
C GLU A 213 20.01 9.21 7.21
N THR A 214 20.28 9.98 8.25
CA THR A 214 19.21 10.57 9.09
C THR A 214 18.35 11.50 8.27
N GLU A 215 17.02 11.29 8.29
CA GLU A 215 16.06 12.16 7.62
C GLU A 215 15.66 13.32 8.55
N THR A 216 15.79 14.54 8.06
CA THR A 216 15.46 15.76 8.82
C THR A 216 14.55 16.73 8.08
N ARG A 217 14.26 16.48 6.79
CA ARG A 217 13.51 17.41 5.92
C ARG A 217 12.02 17.49 6.27
N PHE A 218 11.42 16.39 6.71
CA PHE A 218 9.95 16.24 6.80
C PHE A 218 9.48 16.22 8.25
N ASN A 219 9.54 17.38 8.91
CA ASN A 219 9.01 17.61 10.26
C ASN A 219 8.02 18.78 10.26
N ASP A 220 6.80 18.54 9.77
CA ASP A 220 5.79 19.59 9.46
C ASP A 220 6.29 20.61 8.42
N SER A 221 7.00 20.13 7.39
CA SER A 221 7.62 20.97 6.39
C SER A 221 6.77 21.07 5.13
N LEU A 222 6.71 22.28 4.55
CA LEU A 222 6.06 22.48 3.26
C LEU A 222 6.76 21.64 2.19
N LEU A 223 5.99 20.91 1.38
CA LEU A 223 6.52 20.10 0.30
C LEU A 223 7.10 20.95 -0.83
N GLY A 224 6.44 22.08 -1.17
CA GLY A 224 6.87 22.92 -2.28
C GLY A 224 7.02 22.08 -3.56
N ASP A 225 8.05 22.35 -4.34
CA ASP A 225 8.41 21.64 -5.57
C ASP A 225 9.30 20.40 -5.34
N THR A 226 9.50 20.00 -4.07
CA THR A 226 10.36 18.86 -3.73
C THR A 226 9.87 17.58 -4.40
N PHE A 227 10.74 16.96 -5.20
CA PHE A 227 10.54 15.60 -5.69
C PHE A 227 11.02 14.61 -4.65
N ILE A 228 10.18 13.61 -4.35
CA ILE A 228 10.48 12.54 -3.41
C ILE A 228 10.22 11.21 -4.10
N ASN A 229 11.18 10.31 -4.04
CA ASN A 229 11.05 8.89 -4.38
C ASN A 229 11.98 8.11 -3.45
N ASP A 230 11.67 8.20 -2.15
CA ASP A 230 12.57 7.75 -1.09
C ASP A 230 11.89 6.74 -0.17
N CYS A 231 12.65 5.70 0.22
CA CYS A 231 12.28 4.76 1.26
C CYS A 231 12.89 5.21 2.60
N PHE A 232 12.07 5.21 3.65
CA PHE A 232 12.46 5.63 5.00
C PHE A 232 12.31 4.47 5.98
N ALA A 233 13.38 4.15 6.70
CA ALA A 233 13.40 3.18 7.79
C ALA A 233 13.03 3.88 9.11
N ILE A 234 11.92 3.51 9.74
CA ILE A 234 11.46 4.07 11.01
C ILE A 234 12.40 3.66 12.13
N GLN A 235 12.93 4.64 12.88
CA GLN A 235 13.92 4.40 13.93
C GLN A 235 13.29 4.08 15.29
N ASN A 236 12.28 4.82 15.68
CA ASN A 236 11.59 4.62 16.95
C ASN A 236 10.39 3.71 16.72
N LEU A 237 10.62 2.39 16.82
CA LEU A 237 9.56 1.41 16.67
C LEU A 237 8.62 1.49 17.88
N VAL A 238 7.40 1.93 17.62
CA VAL A 238 6.29 2.05 18.57
C VAL A 238 5.10 1.24 18.05
N GLU A 239 4.09 1.05 18.86
CA GLU A 239 2.88 0.32 18.43
C GLU A 239 2.30 0.90 17.13
N LYS A 240 2.25 2.23 17.01
CA LYS A 240 1.81 2.94 15.80
C LYS A 240 2.73 4.10 15.48
N SER A 241 3.23 4.12 14.25
CA SER A 241 3.92 5.26 13.66
C SER A 241 2.99 5.99 12.70
N GLU A 242 3.08 7.32 12.64
CA GLU A 242 2.17 8.16 11.84
C GLU A 242 2.94 9.05 10.88
N THR A 243 2.50 9.07 9.62
CA THR A 243 2.85 10.07 8.61
C THR A 243 1.67 11.02 8.47
N ILE A 244 1.93 12.33 8.57
CA ILE A 244 0.87 13.34 8.58
C ILE A 244 1.04 14.25 7.36
N LEU A 245 -0.05 14.41 6.61
CA LEU A 245 -0.17 15.33 5.48
C LEU A 245 -1.24 16.37 5.84
N LYS A 246 -0.90 17.66 5.70
CA LYS A 246 -1.82 18.75 6.07
C LYS A 246 -2.00 19.76 4.95
N SER A 247 -3.23 20.21 4.82
CA SER A 247 -3.64 21.42 4.09
C SER A 247 -4.25 22.45 5.04
N SER A 248 -4.69 23.57 4.51
CA SER A 248 -5.50 24.54 5.28
C SER A 248 -6.86 23.99 5.68
N SER A 249 -7.41 23.01 4.95
CA SER A 249 -8.77 22.50 5.12
C SER A 249 -8.84 21.11 5.73
N ALA A 250 -7.73 20.36 5.78
CA ALA A 250 -7.74 18.98 6.29
C ALA A 250 -6.37 18.54 6.84
N THR A 251 -6.42 17.64 7.81
CA THR A 251 -5.25 16.85 8.26
C THR A 251 -5.52 15.38 8.02
N LEU A 252 -4.68 14.74 7.22
CA LEU A 252 -4.65 13.30 6.99
C LEU A 252 -3.54 12.69 7.82
N SER A 253 -3.87 11.66 8.61
CA SER A 253 -2.90 10.80 9.30
C SER A 253 -2.92 9.41 8.65
N VAL A 254 -1.79 8.97 8.14
CA VAL A 254 -1.56 7.60 7.68
C VAL A 254 -0.72 6.90 8.75
N TRP A 255 -1.29 5.92 9.41
CA TRP A 255 -0.64 5.19 10.48
C TRP A 255 -0.34 3.75 10.06
N GLN A 256 0.70 3.18 10.65
CA GLN A 256 1.09 1.78 10.47
C GLN A 256 1.57 1.20 11.80
N ASN A 257 1.20 -0.04 12.08
CA ASN A 257 1.83 -0.78 13.16
C ASN A 257 3.29 -1.01 12.79
N SER A 258 4.21 -0.65 13.67
CA SER A 258 5.64 -0.58 13.34
C SER A 258 6.54 -1.37 14.29
N ASN A 259 6.00 -2.38 14.98
CA ASN A 259 6.79 -3.32 15.77
C ASN A 259 7.73 -4.19 14.90
N ALA A 260 8.60 -4.96 15.52
CA ALA A 260 9.75 -5.64 14.91
C ALA A 260 9.47 -6.56 13.70
N LYS A 261 8.23 -7.00 13.46
CA LYS A 261 7.88 -7.83 12.28
C LYS A 261 6.75 -7.20 11.46
N GLU A 262 6.48 -5.91 11.66
CA GLU A 262 5.37 -5.18 11.05
C GLU A 262 5.85 -4.19 9.99
N TYR A 263 5.07 -3.14 9.72
CA TYR A 263 5.43 -2.12 8.73
C TYR A 263 6.48 -1.17 9.33
N ARG A 264 7.74 -1.41 9.03
CA ARG A 264 8.89 -0.65 9.56
C ARG A 264 9.47 0.37 8.58
N PHE A 265 8.95 0.38 7.38
CA PHE A 265 9.39 1.27 6.31
C PHE A 265 8.21 2.05 5.76
N ILE A 266 8.53 3.22 5.22
CA ILE A 266 7.59 4.06 4.48
C ILE A 266 8.26 4.45 3.18
N GLN A 267 7.64 4.13 2.04
CA GLN A 267 8.02 4.76 0.78
C GLN A 267 7.18 6.01 0.59
N ILE A 268 7.81 7.10 0.22
CA ILE A 268 7.15 8.34 -0.20
C ILE A 268 7.47 8.58 -1.66
N TYR A 269 6.42 8.80 -2.46
CA TYR A 269 6.57 9.14 -3.87
C TYR A 269 5.64 10.29 -4.25
N THR A 270 6.20 11.37 -4.80
CA THR A 270 5.43 12.50 -5.31
C THR A 270 5.12 12.29 -6.79
N ALA A 271 3.83 12.18 -7.12
CA ALA A 271 3.39 12.01 -8.50
C ALA A 271 3.82 13.21 -9.38
N PRO A 272 4.21 12.99 -10.66
CA PRO A 272 4.69 14.06 -11.53
C PRO A 272 3.68 15.17 -11.79
N ASP A 273 2.38 14.88 -11.76
CA ASP A 273 1.29 15.84 -11.92
C ASP A 273 1.06 16.69 -10.67
N ARG A 274 1.68 16.32 -9.54
CA ARG A 274 1.57 17.01 -8.24
C ARG A 274 0.15 17.06 -7.67
N GLU A 275 -0.76 16.18 -8.13
CA GLU A 275 -2.14 16.08 -7.60
C GLU A 275 -2.24 15.15 -6.39
N SER A 276 -1.23 14.30 -6.19
CA SER A 276 -1.22 13.30 -5.12
C SER A 276 0.19 12.93 -4.68
N ILE A 277 0.26 12.28 -3.52
CA ILE A 277 1.49 11.75 -2.94
C ILE A 277 1.22 10.30 -2.49
N ALA A 278 2.08 9.37 -2.89
CA ALA A 278 2.05 8.02 -2.33
C ALA A 278 2.70 8.02 -0.95
N ILE A 279 2.02 7.43 0.02
CA ILE A 279 2.52 7.16 1.38
C ILE A 279 2.32 5.66 1.60
N GLU A 280 3.38 4.90 1.44
CA GLU A 280 3.33 3.46 1.29
C GLU A 280 3.86 2.77 2.56
N PRO A 281 3.01 2.18 3.40
CA PRO A 281 3.48 1.31 4.46
C PRO A 281 4.13 0.06 3.84
N MET A 282 5.37 -0.25 4.27
CA MET A 282 6.11 -1.43 3.82
C MET A 282 6.74 -2.16 5.01
N THR A 283 6.80 -3.49 4.93
CA THR A 283 7.47 -4.31 5.96
C THR A 283 8.99 -4.24 5.85
N HIS A 284 9.52 -4.07 4.66
CA HIS A 284 10.95 -4.10 4.36
C HIS A 284 11.32 -3.04 3.30
N GLU A 285 12.59 -2.67 3.25
CA GLU A 285 13.14 -1.88 2.15
C GLU A 285 13.12 -2.71 0.84
N PRO A 286 13.14 -2.07 -0.34
CA PRO A 286 13.17 -2.76 -1.64
C PRO A 286 14.32 -3.75 -1.73
N ASP A 287 14.20 -4.75 -2.60
CA ASP A 287 15.18 -5.81 -2.87
C ASP A 287 15.44 -6.77 -1.69
N VAL A 288 14.52 -6.85 -0.74
CA VAL A 288 14.65 -7.69 0.45
C VAL A 288 14.84 -9.17 0.13
N LEU A 289 14.30 -9.66 -0.98
CA LEU A 289 14.48 -11.05 -1.44
C LEU A 289 15.94 -11.36 -1.82
N ASN A 290 16.78 -10.35 -2.05
CA ASN A 290 18.21 -10.51 -2.34
C ASN A 290 19.11 -10.22 -1.14
N HIS A 291 18.90 -9.10 -0.46
CA HIS A 291 19.77 -8.73 0.66
C HIS A 291 19.40 -9.41 1.97
N HIS A 292 18.20 -9.96 2.11
CA HIS A 292 17.67 -10.72 3.26
C HIS A 292 17.74 -9.99 4.62
N ARG A 293 18.01 -8.69 4.66
CA ARG A 293 18.05 -7.93 5.94
C ARG A 293 16.70 -7.97 6.61
N GLU A 294 16.64 -8.59 7.79
CA GLU A 294 15.43 -8.73 8.61
C GLU A 294 14.22 -9.37 7.88
N LEU A 295 14.48 -10.09 6.78
CA LEU A 295 13.46 -10.74 5.96
C LEU A 295 12.55 -11.63 6.81
N THR A 296 11.25 -11.42 6.69
CA THR A 296 10.26 -12.31 7.31
C THR A 296 10.22 -13.64 6.57
N VAL A 297 10.29 -14.74 7.32
CA VAL A 297 10.19 -16.10 6.80
C VAL A 297 9.05 -16.81 7.52
N LEU A 298 8.03 -17.21 6.76
CA LEU A 298 6.87 -17.94 7.29
C LEU A 298 7.09 -19.43 7.18
N GLN A 299 6.98 -20.14 8.32
CA GLN A 299 7.02 -21.59 8.36
C GLN A 299 5.73 -22.17 7.74
N PRO A 300 5.72 -23.44 7.28
CA PRO A 300 4.51 -24.12 6.85
C PRO A 300 3.38 -24.00 7.89
N GLY A 301 2.22 -23.48 7.46
CA GLY A 301 1.07 -23.22 8.32
C GLY A 301 1.15 -21.94 9.16
N GLU A 302 2.27 -21.23 9.18
CA GLU A 302 2.39 -19.96 9.91
C GLU A 302 1.59 -18.84 9.22
N THR A 303 0.94 -18.01 10.05
CA THR A 303 0.18 -16.83 9.61
C THR A 303 0.83 -15.56 10.14
N LEU A 304 1.09 -14.62 9.24
CA LEU A 304 1.47 -13.24 9.57
C LEU A 304 0.23 -12.35 9.51
N GLU A 305 0.03 -11.55 10.54
CA GLU A 305 -1.01 -10.51 10.58
C GLU A 305 -0.34 -9.12 10.69
N LEU A 306 -0.78 -8.19 9.86
CA LEU A 306 -0.27 -6.82 9.81
C LEU A 306 -1.43 -5.83 9.71
N GLU A 307 -1.25 -4.59 10.14
CA GLU A 307 -2.30 -3.58 10.05
C GLU A 307 -1.72 -2.17 9.84
N TRP A 308 -2.39 -1.40 8.97
CA TRP A 308 -2.18 0.01 8.75
C TRP A 308 -3.53 0.70 8.47
N GLY A 309 -3.56 2.01 8.38
CA GLY A 309 -4.80 2.72 8.06
C GLY A 309 -4.60 4.21 7.91
N ALA A 310 -5.71 4.90 7.64
CA ALA A 310 -5.72 6.35 7.55
C ALA A 310 -6.95 6.95 8.24
N SER A 311 -6.79 8.16 8.74
CA SER A 311 -7.87 8.98 9.29
C SER A 311 -7.74 10.42 8.82
N VAL A 312 -8.85 11.13 8.71
CA VAL A 312 -8.88 12.53 8.32
C VAL A 312 -9.68 13.37 9.29
N ALA A 313 -9.15 14.54 9.63
CA ALA A 313 -9.86 15.62 10.29
C ALA A 313 -10.06 16.76 9.30
N ILE A 314 -11.31 17.17 9.07
CA ILE A 314 -11.66 18.32 8.23
C ILE A 314 -11.68 19.55 9.13
N HIS A 315 -11.00 20.61 8.70
CA HIS A 315 -10.98 21.91 9.39
C HIS A 315 -12.15 22.75 8.89
N GLN A 316 -12.79 23.47 9.80
CA GLN A 316 -13.89 24.40 9.50
C GLN A 316 -13.34 25.77 9.09
#